data_f401be031fead96e23a31be31079f983
#
_entry.id   f401be031fead96e23a31be31079f983
#
_cell.length_a   1.000
_cell.length_b   1.000
_cell.length_c   1.000
_cell.angle_alpha   90.00
_cell.angle_beta   90.00
_cell.angle_gamma   90.00
#
_symmetry.space_group_name_H-M   'P 1'
#
loop_
_entity.id
_entity.type
_entity.pdbx_description
1 polymer ?
#
loop_
_entity_poly.entity_id
_entity_poly.type
_entity_poly.pdbx_seq_one_letter_code
_entity_poly.pdbx_strand_id
1 'polypeptide(L)'
;MQRFLFPRWVNPLLGVFAVATAAGVVFAGAMGGLITDPKTLNVGYEPIQPVPFSHAIHAGQLKLDCRYCHNTVFEAAHAAVPPTATCINCHSPANDQGVTALAAVHPTSAKLAPIRESWQTGRSVAWTRVHNLPSFVYFNHAAHVNSGVSCKTCHGRIDQMETVYQAKELSMAWCISCHRNPGPHLRPKEHVTHLDWDWDTSEVEGKDQETWAKDHMLETNINPLVNCAVCHR
;
A
#
# COMPACT_ATOMS: atom_id res chain seq x y z
N MET A 1 -63.95 -15.05 -35.80
CA MET A 1 -62.73 -15.00 -34.96
C MET A 1 -62.26 -13.56 -34.94
N GLN A 2 -62.36 -12.86 -33.81
CA GLN A 2 -61.79 -11.54 -33.67
C GLN A 2 -60.25 -11.73 -33.59
N ARG A 3 -59.48 -11.19 -34.57
CA ARG A 3 -58.05 -11.13 -34.52
C ARG A 3 -57.69 -10.08 -33.47
N PHE A 4 -57.04 -10.48 -32.43
CA PHE A 4 -56.44 -9.55 -31.44
C PHE A 4 -55.34 -8.79 -32.17
N LEU A 5 -55.57 -7.54 -32.51
CA LEU A 5 -54.59 -6.66 -33.14
C LEU A 5 -54.12 -5.63 -32.10
N PHE A 6 -52.83 -5.61 -31.81
CA PHE A 6 -52.27 -4.58 -30.98
C PHE A 6 -52.40 -3.19 -31.65
N PRO A 7 -52.57 -2.12 -30.87
CA PRO A 7 -52.50 -0.76 -31.37
C PRO A 7 -51.21 -0.50 -32.16
N ARG A 8 -51.24 0.39 -33.16
CA ARG A 8 -50.09 0.67 -34.04
C ARG A 8 -48.84 1.15 -33.33
N TRP A 9 -48.95 1.74 -32.13
CA TRP A 9 -47.83 2.21 -31.32
C TRP A 9 -47.06 1.09 -30.63
N VAL A 10 -47.59 -0.13 -30.53
CA VAL A 10 -46.93 -1.25 -29.81
C VAL A 10 -45.62 -1.67 -30.49
N ASN A 11 -45.64 -1.79 -31.84
CA ASN A 11 -44.41 -2.20 -32.56
C ASN A 11 -43.25 -1.22 -32.41
N PRO A 12 -43.42 0.10 -32.62
CA PRO A 12 -42.34 1.04 -32.34
C PRO A 12 -41.91 1.06 -30.86
N LEU A 13 -42.86 0.87 -29.92
CA LEU A 13 -42.55 0.79 -28.51
C LEU A 13 -41.68 -0.43 -28.18
N LEU A 14 -41.96 -1.59 -28.76
CA LEU A 14 -41.11 -2.78 -28.61
C LEU A 14 -39.71 -2.56 -29.17
N GLY A 15 -39.56 -1.85 -30.28
CA GLY A 15 -38.29 -1.46 -30.84
C GLY A 15 -37.48 -0.55 -29.88
N VAL A 16 -38.16 0.45 -29.32
CA VAL A 16 -37.53 1.33 -28.32
C VAL A 16 -37.11 0.54 -27.08
N PHE A 17 -37.94 -0.36 -26.61
CA PHE A 17 -37.63 -1.23 -25.48
C PHE A 17 -36.41 -2.12 -25.75
N ALA A 18 -36.35 -2.73 -26.93
CA ALA A 18 -35.22 -3.58 -27.32
C ALA A 18 -33.90 -2.79 -27.35
N VAL A 19 -33.93 -1.60 -27.95
CA VAL A 19 -32.76 -0.71 -27.99
C VAL A 19 -32.34 -0.25 -26.60
N ALA A 20 -33.30 0.16 -25.77
CA ALA A 20 -33.04 0.60 -24.39
C ALA A 20 -32.47 -0.54 -23.54
N THR A 21 -32.95 -1.77 -23.68
CA THR A 21 -32.44 -2.94 -23.00
C THR A 21 -30.99 -3.25 -23.43
N ALA A 22 -30.73 -3.25 -24.75
CA ALA A 22 -29.38 -3.47 -25.26
C ALA A 22 -28.38 -2.39 -24.77
N ALA A 23 -28.79 -1.12 -24.82
CA ALA A 23 -27.99 -0.02 -24.28
C ALA A 23 -27.76 -0.14 -22.78
N GLY A 24 -28.76 -0.57 -22.01
CA GLY A 24 -28.67 -0.82 -20.58
C GLY A 24 -27.69 -1.94 -20.24
N VAL A 25 -27.68 -3.03 -20.99
CA VAL A 25 -26.74 -4.14 -20.81
C VAL A 25 -25.29 -3.68 -21.12
N VAL A 26 -25.08 -2.94 -22.21
CA VAL A 26 -23.77 -2.39 -22.56
C VAL A 26 -23.29 -1.41 -21.48
N PHE A 27 -24.17 -0.52 -21.02
CA PHE A 27 -23.86 0.42 -19.94
C PHE A 27 -23.50 -0.30 -18.64
N ALA A 28 -24.29 -1.29 -18.24
CA ALA A 28 -24.01 -2.08 -17.03
C ALA A 28 -22.68 -2.84 -17.14
N GLY A 29 -22.36 -3.40 -18.30
CA GLY A 29 -21.08 -4.05 -18.55
C GLY A 29 -19.90 -3.08 -18.48
N ALA A 30 -20.02 -1.91 -19.09
CA ALA A 30 -19.00 -0.87 -19.05
C ALA A 30 -18.77 -0.35 -17.62
N MET A 31 -19.84 -0.09 -16.88
CA MET A 31 -19.77 0.34 -15.46
C MET A 31 -19.18 -0.75 -14.57
N GLY A 32 -19.55 -2.01 -14.79
CA GLY A 32 -18.97 -3.15 -14.08
C GLY A 32 -17.46 -3.24 -14.33
N GLY A 33 -17.01 -3.10 -15.58
CA GLY A 33 -15.60 -3.07 -15.95
C GLY A 33 -14.84 -1.92 -15.28
N LEU A 34 -15.41 -0.70 -15.29
CA LEU A 34 -14.80 0.46 -14.63
C LEU A 34 -14.67 0.29 -13.11
N ILE A 35 -15.70 -0.25 -12.45
CA ILE A 35 -15.69 -0.44 -10.98
C ILE A 35 -14.69 -1.51 -10.57
N THR A 36 -14.47 -2.52 -11.40
CA THR A 36 -13.54 -3.62 -11.12
C THR A 36 -12.12 -3.38 -11.65
N ASP A 37 -11.87 -2.28 -12.39
CA ASP A 37 -10.55 -1.93 -12.87
C ASP A 37 -9.62 -1.61 -11.68
N PRO A 38 -8.43 -2.27 -11.57
CA PRO A 38 -7.44 -1.96 -10.54
C PRO A 38 -7.06 -0.48 -10.47
N LYS A 39 -7.10 0.24 -11.59
CA LYS A 39 -6.84 1.69 -11.63
C LYS A 39 -7.88 2.51 -10.86
N THR A 40 -9.12 2.06 -10.79
CA THR A 40 -10.19 2.70 -9.99
C THR A 40 -9.88 2.63 -8.50
N LEU A 41 -9.07 1.64 -8.08
CA LEU A 41 -8.60 1.44 -6.72
C LEU A 41 -7.19 2.03 -6.50
N ASN A 42 -6.78 2.95 -7.35
CA ASN A 42 -5.47 3.63 -7.30
C ASN A 42 -4.23 2.73 -7.45
N VAL A 43 -4.37 1.49 -7.92
CA VAL A 43 -3.21 0.64 -8.22
C VAL A 43 -2.38 1.29 -9.31
N GLY A 44 -1.07 1.42 -9.06
CA GLY A 44 -0.14 2.14 -9.94
C GLY A 44 -0.13 3.66 -9.73
N TYR A 45 -0.85 4.20 -8.74
CA TYR A 45 -0.75 5.62 -8.41
C TYR A 45 0.64 5.97 -7.89
N GLU A 46 1.34 6.78 -8.64
CA GLU A 46 2.75 7.17 -8.46
C GLU A 46 2.87 8.70 -8.58
N PRO A 47 2.59 9.44 -7.51
CA PRO A 47 2.64 10.89 -7.55
C PRO A 47 4.07 11.42 -7.52
N ILE A 48 4.28 12.58 -8.14
CA ILE A 48 5.53 13.33 -8.01
C ILE A 48 5.71 13.76 -6.56
N GLN A 49 6.90 13.51 -6.02
CA GLN A 49 7.26 13.87 -4.66
C GLN A 49 8.14 15.14 -4.64
N PRO A 50 8.07 15.96 -3.58
CA PRO A 50 8.90 17.16 -3.45
C PRO A 50 10.39 16.86 -3.38
N VAL A 51 10.75 15.65 -2.92
CA VAL A 51 12.12 15.12 -2.95
C VAL A 51 12.06 13.79 -3.71
N PRO A 52 12.88 13.58 -4.74
CA PRO A 52 12.93 12.33 -5.48
C PRO A 52 13.66 11.25 -4.65
N PHE A 53 12.99 10.77 -3.61
CA PHE A 53 13.51 9.74 -2.72
C PHE A 53 13.36 8.37 -3.35
N SER A 54 14.45 7.62 -3.45
CA SER A 54 14.47 6.26 -4.00
C SER A 54 14.58 5.22 -2.88
N HIS A 55 13.55 4.38 -2.72
CA HIS A 55 13.64 3.20 -1.86
C HIS A 55 14.57 2.15 -2.44
N ALA A 56 14.67 2.05 -3.77
CA ALA A 56 15.60 1.14 -4.44
C ALA A 56 17.05 1.38 -4.05
N ILE A 57 17.45 2.65 -3.87
CA ILE A 57 18.78 2.99 -3.37
C ILE A 57 18.89 2.68 -1.87
N HIS A 58 18.00 3.23 -1.04
CA HIS A 58 18.17 3.19 0.41
C HIS A 58 17.91 1.80 1.00
N ALA A 59 16.77 1.20 0.70
CA ALA A 59 16.41 -0.13 1.20
C ALA A 59 16.97 -1.26 0.30
N GLY A 60 16.97 -1.06 -1.02
CA GLY A 60 17.42 -2.08 -1.97
C GLY A 60 18.92 -2.25 -2.03
N GLN A 61 19.66 -1.18 -2.33
CA GLN A 61 21.12 -1.25 -2.51
C GLN A 61 21.91 -1.09 -1.20
N LEU A 62 21.56 -0.06 -0.40
CA LEU A 62 22.23 0.20 0.87
C LEU A 62 21.75 -0.71 2.01
N LYS A 63 20.69 -1.49 1.80
CA LYS A 63 20.11 -2.43 2.78
C LYS A 63 19.76 -1.79 4.12
N LEU A 64 19.35 -0.50 4.10
CA LEU A 64 18.81 0.14 5.29
C LEU A 64 17.50 -0.51 5.69
N ASP A 65 17.39 -0.95 6.94
CA ASP A 65 16.16 -1.54 7.47
C ASP A 65 15.01 -0.52 7.46
N CYS A 66 13.80 -0.99 7.15
CA CYS A 66 12.62 -0.14 7.08
C CYS A 66 12.39 0.64 8.38
N ARG A 67 12.71 0.04 9.53
CA ARG A 67 12.56 0.61 10.87
C ARG A 67 13.48 1.78 11.15
N TYR A 68 14.59 1.92 10.40
CA TYR A 68 15.45 3.08 10.55
C TYR A 68 14.74 4.39 10.21
N CYS A 69 13.85 4.34 9.21
CA CYS A 69 13.06 5.49 8.78
C CYS A 69 11.62 5.42 9.31
N HIS A 70 10.98 4.27 9.30
CA HIS A 70 9.61 4.05 9.76
C HIS A 70 9.60 3.46 11.18
N ASN A 71 10.19 4.18 12.12
CA ASN A 71 10.50 3.68 13.47
C ASN A 71 9.28 3.41 14.35
N THR A 72 8.10 3.95 14.00
CA THR A 72 6.86 3.74 14.78
C THR A 72 6.02 2.58 14.30
N VAL A 73 6.40 1.91 13.19
CA VAL A 73 5.55 0.93 12.50
C VAL A 73 5.18 -0.28 13.37
N PHE A 74 6.02 -0.67 14.33
CA PHE A 74 5.78 -1.76 15.27
C PHE A 74 5.04 -1.32 16.55
N GLU A 75 4.89 -0.01 16.77
CA GLU A 75 4.34 0.53 18.02
C GLU A 75 3.02 1.30 17.81
N ALA A 76 2.84 1.89 16.62
CA ALA A 76 1.72 2.79 16.35
C ALA A 76 0.84 2.32 15.19
N ALA A 77 -0.38 2.85 15.14
CA ALA A 77 -1.30 2.62 14.04
C ALA A 77 -0.76 3.16 12.70
N HIS A 78 0.01 4.24 12.74
CA HIS A 78 0.60 4.86 11.56
C HIS A 78 2.11 4.59 11.49
N ALA A 79 2.57 4.09 10.35
CA ALA A 79 3.98 4.12 10.00
C ALA A 79 4.35 5.57 9.69
N ALA A 80 5.15 6.19 10.54
CA ALA A 80 5.51 7.59 10.38
C ALA A 80 6.37 7.78 9.10
N VAL A 81 6.18 8.90 8.43
CA VAL A 81 7.20 9.44 7.53
C VAL A 81 8.35 9.93 8.42
N PRO A 82 9.62 9.58 8.12
CA PRO A 82 10.72 9.94 8.98
C PRO A 82 10.86 11.47 9.11
N PRO A 83 11.24 11.98 10.30
CA PRO A 83 11.56 13.38 10.47
C PRO A 83 12.78 13.76 9.62
N THR A 84 12.89 15.02 9.23
CA THR A 84 14.00 15.54 8.42
C THR A 84 15.37 15.22 9.02
N ALA A 85 15.46 15.19 10.35
CA ALA A 85 16.70 14.80 11.07
C ALA A 85 17.24 13.44 10.63
N THR A 86 16.39 12.47 10.34
CA THR A 86 16.81 11.14 9.84
C THR A 86 17.56 11.25 8.52
N CYS A 87 17.09 12.13 7.62
CA CYS A 87 17.78 12.39 6.33
C CYS A 87 19.13 13.07 6.54
N ILE A 88 19.18 14.02 7.47
CA ILE A 88 20.38 14.80 7.79
C ILE A 88 21.50 13.96 8.37
N ASN A 89 21.23 12.81 8.99
CA ASN A 89 22.27 11.89 9.45
C ASN A 89 23.26 11.50 8.34
N CYS A 90 22.78 11.45 7.08
CA CYS A 90 23.63 11.13 5.92
C CYS A 90 23.71 12.29 4.91
N HIS A 91 22.70 13.15 4.84
CA HIS A 91 22.60 14.25 3.89
C HIS A 91 22.84 15.62 4.53
N SER A 92 23.75 15.68 5.49
CA SER A 92 24.12 16.96 6.15
C SER A 92 24.49 18.02 5.11
N PRO A 93 24.02 19.26 5.25
CA PRO A 93 24.53 20.38 4.44
C PRO A 93 26.01 20.64 4.74
N ALA A 94 26.74 21.20 3.79
CA ALA A 94 28.03 21.77 4.08
C ALA A 94 27.85 22.90 5.10
N ASN A 95 28.82 23.03 6.06
CA ASN A 95 28.81 24.18 6.93
C ASN A 95 29.27 25.45 6.17
N ASP A 96 29.19 26.62 6.81
CA ASP A 96 29.55 27.93 6.22
C ASP A 96 31.01 28.00 5.74
N GLN A 97 31.86 27.08 6.19
CA GLN A 97 33.25 26.97 5.79
C GLN A 97 33.49 25.97 4.67
N GLY A 98 32.40 25.40 4.09
CA GLY A 98 32.46 24.38 3.04
C GLY A 98 32.93 23.00 3.54
N VAL A 99 33.06 22.81 4.85
CA VAL A 99 33.44 21.52 5.45
C VAL A 99 32.17 20.69 5.59
N THR A 100 32.14 19.54 4.95
CA THR A 100 31.05 18.58 5.07
C THR A 100 31.28 17.64 6.25
N ALA A 101 30.25 17.26 6.95
CA ALA A 101 30.36 16.17 7.93
C ALA A 101 30.83 14.89 7.22
N LEU A 102 31.48 13.99 7.95
CA LEU A 102 31.99 12.71 7.41
C LEU A 102 30.98 11.88 6.65
N ALA A 103 29.67 12.04 6.98
CA ALA A 103 28.55 11.35 6.36
C ALA A 103 27.78 12.22 5.36
N ALA A 104 28.35 13.32 4.84
CA ALA A 104 27.66 14.23 3.94
C ALA A 104 27.53 13.64 2.52
N VAL A 105 26.48 12.89 2.28
CA VAL A 105 26.15 12.34 0.98
C VAL A 105 25.36 13.39 0.18
N HIS A 106 25.85 13.78 -0.99
CA HIS A 106 25.25 14.76 -1.88
C HIS A 106 24.90 16.11 -1.22
N PRO A 107 25.79 16.75 -0.44
CA PRO A 107 25.47 17.91 0.40
C PRO A 107 25.01 19.14 -0.39
N THR A 108 25.38 19.24 -1.68
CA THR A 108 25.06 20.37 -2.57
C THR A 108 23.99 20.04 -3.61
N SER A 109 23.46 18.83 -3.62
CA SER A 109 22.48 18.40 -4.62
C SER A 109 21.22 19.28 -4.57
N ALA A 110 20.81 19.80 -5.72
CA ALA A 110 19.55 20.54 -5.86
C ALA A 110 18.32 19.67 -5.51
N LYS A 111 18.40 18.36 -5.74
CA LYS A 111 17.31 17.41 -5.40
C LYS A 111 17.02 17.33 -3.91
N LEU A 112 18.01 17.65 -3.08
CA LEU A 112 17.91 17.67 -1.61
C LEU A 112 17.64 19.08 -1.04
N ALA A 113 17.41 20.08 -1.89
CA ALA A 113 17.10 21.43 -1.42
C ALA A 113 15.91 21.46 -0.45
N PRO A 114 14.78 20.76 -0.69
CA PRO A 114 13.67 20.76 0.25
C PRO A 114 14.00 20.14 1.62
N ILE A 115 14.91 19.18 1.68
CA ILE A 115 15.39 18.59 2.95
C ILE A 115 16.22 19.63 3.72
N ARG A 116 17.12 20.35 3.06
CA ARG A 116 17.93 21.40 3.69
C ARG A 116 17.08 22.58 4.18
N GLU A 117 16.11 23.01 3.35
CA GLU A 117 15.15 24.05 3.75
C GLU A 117 14.32 23.62 4.97
N SER A 118 13.81 22.38 4.95
CA SER A 118 13.09 21.82 6.09
C SER A 118 13.95 21.81 7.36
N TRP A 119 15.23 21.44 7.25
CA TRP A 119 16.16 21.44 8.37
C TRP A 119 16.40 22.85 8.93
N GLN A 120 16.61 23.83 8.06
CA GLN A 120 16.89 25.22 8.44
C GLN A 120 15.67 25.92 9.04
N THR A 121 14.48 25.65 8.50
CA THR A 121 13.25 26.35 8.90
C THR A 121 12.44 25.63 9.97
N GLY A 122 12.74 24.36 10.25
CA GLY A 122 11.93 23.50 11.12
C GLY A 122 10.56 23.13 10.53
N ARG A 123 10.29 23.45 9.26
CA ARG A 123 9.04 23.09 8.59
C ARG A 123 9.17 21.71 7.95
N SER A 124 8.16 20.87 8.14
CA SER A 124 8.14 19.53 7.51
C SER A 124 8.08 19.62 5.99
N VAL A 125 8.73 18.68 5.31
CA VAL A 125 8.56 18.49 3.87
C VAL A 125 7.13 18.05 3.58
N ALA A 126 6.47 18.69 2.62
CA ALA A 126 5.08 18.39 2.23
C ALA A 126 5.02 17.18 1.29
N TRP A 127 5.21 15.98 1.83
CA TRP A 127 5.13 14.73 1.08
C TRP A 127 3.72 14.48 0.53
N THR A 128 3.62 13.98 -0.69
CA THR A 128 2.37 13.52 -1.27
C THR A 128 2.07 12.10 -0.80
N ARG A 129 0.90 11.90 -0.18
CA ARG A 129 0.48 10.58 0.30
C ARG A 129 0.20 9.65 -0.89
N VAL A 130 0.82 8.47 -0.90
CA VAL A 130 0.63 7.43 -1.91
C VAL A 130 -0.48 6.47 -1.48
N HIS A 131 -0.35 5.86 -0.31
CA HIS A 131 -1.32 4.92 0.24
C HIS A 131 -2.32 5.68 1.10
N ASN A 132 -3.58 5.69 0.67
CA ASN A 132 -4.63 6.43 1.35
C ASN A 132 -5.91 5.59 1.46
N LEU A 133 -6.27 5.23 2.68
CA LEU A 133 -7.57 4.61 2.96
C LEU A 133 -8.61 5.70 3.25
N PRO A 134 -9.91 5.45 2.98
CA PRO A 134 -10.98 6.34 3.38
C PRO A 134 -10.94 6.65 4.88
N SER A 135 -11.35 7.86 5.27
CA SER A 135 -11.27 8.35 6.66
C SER A 135 -12.08 7.52 7.66
N PHE A 136 -13.05 6.77 7.20
CA PHE A 136 -13.88 5.87 8.01
C PHE A 136 -13.27 4.46 8.16
N VAL A 137 -12.08 4.20 7.60
CA VAL A 137 -11.36 2.93 7.73
C VAL A 137 -10.20 3.11 8.70
N TYR A 138 -10.22 2.37 9.78
CA TYR A 138 -9.19 2.38 10.81
C TYR A 138 -8.23 1.22 10.60
N PHE A 139 -7.03 1.54 10.15
CA PHE A 139 -5.96 0.56 9.95
C PHE A 139 -4.86 0.76 10.99
N ASN A 140 -4.34 -0.33 11.51
CA ASN A 140 -3.27 -0.31 12.50
C ASN A 140 -2.06 -1.12 12.01
N HIS A 141 -0.98 -0.44 11.65
CA HIS A 141 0.26 -1.09 11.21
C HIS A 141 0.84 -2.01 12.28
N ALA A 142 0.93 -1.55 13.53
CA ALA A 142 1.54 -2.34 14.60
C ALA A 142 0.83 -3.68 14.81
N ALA A 143 -0.50 -3.73 14.69
CA ALA A 143 -1.26 -4.98 14.80
C ALA A 143 -0.86 -5.98 13.71
N HIS A 144 -0.67 -5.52 12.46
CA HIS A 144 -0.34 -6.38 11.32
C HIS A 144 1.12 -6.85 11.34
N VAL A 145 2.06 -5.92 11.52
CA VAL A 145 3.49 -6.28 11.48
C VAL A 145 3.91 -7.12 12.68
N ASN A 146 3.34 -6.89 13.86
CA ASN A 146 3.59 -7.73 15.03
C ASN A 146 2.97 -9.13 14.92
N SER A 147 1.94 -9.30 14.09
CA SER A 147 1.35 -10.60 13.76
C SER A 147 2.12 -11.34 12.65
N GLY A 148 3.20 -10.77 12.11
CA GLY A 148 4.00 -11.42 11.07
C GLY A 148 3.58 -11.09 9.63
N VAL A 149 2.73 -10.06 9.41
CA VAL A 149 2.39 -9.60 8.06
C VAL A 149 3.52 -8.74 7.51
N SER A 150 4.13 -9.16 6.40
CA SER A 150 5.24 -8.42 5.78
C SER A 150 4.80 -7.12 5.12
N CYS A 151 5.68 -6.12 5.14
CA CYS A 151 5.54 -4.89 4.37
C CYS A 151 5.27 -5.17 2.88
N LYS A 152 5.93 -6.19 2.30
CA LYS A 152 5.76 -6.66 0.92
C LYS A 152 4.31 -7.03 0.58
N THR A 153 3.56 -7.57 1.54
CA THR A 153 2.18 -8.01 1.34
C THR A 153 1.27 -6.86 0.88
N CYS A 154 1.44 -5.67 1.46
CA CYS A 154 0.61 -4.49 1.16
C CYS A 154 1.31 -3.51 0.20
N HIS A 155 2.62 -3.30 0.40
CA HIS A 155 3.39 -2.30 -0.33
C HIS A 155 4.16 -2.84 -1.54
N GLY A 156 4.13 -4.16 -1.79
CA GLY A 156 4.91 -4.78 -2.85
C GLY A 156 6.42 -4.72 -2.58
N ARG A 157 7.23 -4.87 -3.62
CA ARG A 157 8.70 -4.78 -3.55
C ARG A 157 9.15 -3.33 -3.53
N ILE A 158 8.77 -2.61 -2.45
CA ILE A 158 9.09 -1.20 -2.28
C ILE A 158 10.61 -0.94 -2.27
N ASP A 159 11.39 -1.94 -1.86
CA ASP A 159 12.85 -1.95 -1.93
C ASP A 159 13.41 -1.93 -3.37
N GLN A 160 12.56 -2.02 -4.38
CA GLN A 160 12.90 -1.92 -5.80
C GLN A 160 12.26 -0.70 -6.47
N MET A 161 11.56 0.14 -5.73
CA MET A 161 10.86 1.31 -6.28
C MET A 161 11.76 2.55 -6.24
N GLU A 162 11.99 3.16 -7.40
CA GLU A 162 12.61 4.49 -7.50
C GLU A 162 11.65 5.56 -7.01
N THR A 163 10.42 5.54 -7.48
CA THR A 163 9.30 6.31 -6.94
C THR A 163 8.29 5.33 -6.35
N VAL A 164 7.76 5.64 -5.18
CA VAL A 164 6.76 4.79 -4.53
C VAL A 164 5.44 4.88 -5.26
N TYR A 165 4.87 3.73 -5.57
CA TYR A 165 3.52 3.61 -6.13
C TYR A 165 2.67 2.63 -5.29
N GLN A 166 1.36 2.76 -5.39
CA GLN A 166 0.44 1.83 -4.76
C GLN A 166 0.43 0.49 -5.50
N ALA A 167 0.99 -0.56 -4.89
CA ALA A 167 1.16 -1.86 -5.52
C ALA A 167 -0.07 -2.78 -5.40
N LYS A 168 -0.93 -2.55 -4.42
CA LYS A 168 -2.12 -3.37 -4.12
C LYS A 168 -3.36 -2.51 -4.06
N GLU A 169 -4.51 -3.11 -4.35
CA GLU A 169 -5.79 -2.41 -4.42
C GLU A 169 -6.27 -1.85 -3.06
N LEU A 170 -5.89 -2.46 -1.96
CA LEU A 170 -6.28 -2.09 -0.59
C LEU A 170 -7.80 -1.94 -0.42
N SER A 171 -8.59 -2.66 -1.22
CA SER A 171 -10.05 -2.66 -1.14
C SER A 171 -10.55 -3.44 0.09
N MET A 172 -11.81 -3.21 0.47
CA MET A 172 -12.45 -3.97 1.54
C MET A 172 -12.43 -5.49 1.24
N ALA A 173 -12.69 -5.88 0.00
CA ALA A 173 -12.67 -7.28 -0.42
C ALA A 173 -11.27 -7.90 -0.25
N TRP A 174 -10.23 -7.17 -0.62
CA TRP A 174 -8.84 -7.58 -0.45
C TRP A 174 -8.46 -7.73 1.02
N CYS A 175 -8.84 -6.79 1.88
CA CYS A 175 -8.60 -6.89 3.33
C CYS A 175 -9.32 -8.11 3.94
N ILE A 176 -10.62 -8.31 3.60
CA ILE A 176 -11.41 -9.42 4.11
C ILE A 176 -10.88 -10.77 3.62
N SER A 177 -10.36 -10.88 2.40
CA SER A 177 -9.78 -12.12 1.90
C SER A 177 -8.60 -12.57 2.76
N CYS A 178 -7.70 -11.65 3.14
CA CYS A 178 -6.60 -11.91 4.05
C CYS A 178 -7.10 -12.25 5.47
N HIS A 179 -8.06 -11.49 6.00
CA HIS A 179 -8.62 -11.75 7.34
C HIS A 179 -9.34 -13.11 7.45
N ARG A 180 -9.88 -13.63 6.36
CA ARG A 180 -10.50 -14.98 6.31
C ARG A 180 -9.47 -16.10 6.20
N ASN A 181 -8.32 -15.83 5.61
CA ASN A 181 -7.24 -16.79 5.44
C ASN A 181 -5.88 -16.10 5.57
N PRO A 182 -5.45 -15.74 6.79
CA PRO A 182 -4.20 -14.99 7.00
C PRO A 182 -2.94 -15.85 6.81
N GLY A 183 -2.99 -17.17 6.99
CA GLY A 183 -1.83 -18.05 6.99
C GLY A 183 -0.83 -17.80 5.84
N PRO A 184 -1.25 -17.75 4.57
CA PRO A 184 -0.37 -17.50 3.43
C PRO A 184 0.35 -16.14 3.44
N HIS A 185 -0.07 -15.22 4.31
CA HIS A 185 0.49 -13.85 4.42
C HIS A 185 1.39 -13.67 5.64
N LEU A 186 1.48 -14.69 6.50
CA LEU A 186 2.28 -14.66 7.72
C LEU A 186 3.71 -15.17 7.47
N ARG A 187 4.63 -14.60 8.19
CA ARG A 187 6.04 -15.01 8.26
C ARG A 187 6.61 -14.72 9.64
N PRO A 188 7.76 -15.31 10.01
CA PRO A 188 8.44 -14.98 11.24
C PRO A 188 8.71 -13.48 11.35
N LYS A 189 8.59 -12.94 12.56
CA LYS A 189 8.63 -11.51 12.83
C LYS A 189 9.95 -10.86 12.39
N GLU A 190 11.06 -11.59 12.48
CA GLU A 190 12.39 -11.18 12.02
C GLU A 190 12.46 -10.94 10.50
N HIS A 191 11.59 -11.59 9.72
CA HIS A 191 11.53 -11.48 8.26
C HIS A 191 10.46 -10.50 7.75
N VAL A 192 9.72 -9.82 8.63
CA VAL A 192 8.66 -8.89 8.24
C VAL A 192 9.19 -7.74 7.37
N THR A 193 10.39 -7.22 7.69
CA THR A 193 11.06 -6.14 6.95
C THR A 193 11.99 -6.63 5.84
N HIS A 194 12.27 -7.93 5.76
CA HIS A 194 13.10 -8.53 4.72
C HIS A 194 12.26 -8.86 3.48
N LEU A 195 12.22 -7.96 2.52
CA LEU A 195 11.31 -8.06 1.37
C LEU A 195 11.74 -9.09 0.32
N ASP A 196 13.00 -9.46 0.31
CA ASP A 196 13.60 -10.51 -0.52
C ASP A 196 13.44 -11.93 0.07
N TRP A 197 13.09 -12.04 1.34
CA TRP A 197 12.81 -13.33 1.96
C TRP A 197 11.49 -13.92 1.45
N ASP A 198 11.49 -15.23 1.16
CA ASP A 198 10.29 -15.94 0.72
C ASP A 198 10.27 -17.37 1.27
N TRP A 199 9.06 -17.93 1.47
CA TRP A 199 8.85 -19.29 1.92
C TRP A 199 9.29 -20.35 0.90
N ASP A 200 9.22 -20.06 -0.39
CA ASP A 200 9.60 -21.01 -1.46
C ASP A 200 11.06 -21.47 -1.35
N THR A 201 11.90 -20.69 -0.69
CA THR A 201 13.33 -20.95 -0.53
C THR A 201 13.77 -21.13 0.93
N SER A 202 12.83 -21.08 1.87
CA SER A 202 13.13 -21.02 3.30
C SER A 202 12.25 -21.99 4.09
N GLU A 203 12.88 -22.77 4.93
CA GLU A 203 12.20 -23.54 5.98
C GLU A 203 12.43 -22.83 7.32
N VAL A 204 11.40 -22.75 8.13
CA VAL A 204 11.49 -22.21 9.48
C VAL A 204 11.17 -23.33 10.44
N GLU A 205 12.12 -23.64 11.34
CA GLU A 205 11.98 -24.73 12.31
C GLU A 205 11.68 -26.12 11.66
N GLY A 206 12.12 -26.31 10.41
CA GLY A 206 11.84 -27.53 9.65
C GLY A 206 10.38 -27.68 9.21
N LYS A 207 9.62 -26.60 9.21
CA LYS A 207 8.20 -26.54 8.81
C LYS A 207 8.04 -25.79 7.50
N ASP A 208 7.06 -26.20 6.70
CA ASP A 208 6.56 -25.42 5.59
C ASP A 208 5.69 -24.23 6.08
N GLN A 209 5.36 -23.33 5.17
CA GLN A 209 4.58 -22.14 5.49
C GLN A 209 3.24 -22.44 6.13
N GLU A 210 2.50 -23.42 5.62
CA GLU A 210 1.15 -23.74 6.09
C GLU A 210 1.17 -24.26 7.52
N THR A 211 2.07 -25.20 7.79
CA THR A 211 2.24 -25.80 9.12
C THR A 211 2.71 -24.75 10.13
N TRP A 212 3.75 -23.98 9.78
CA TRP A 212 4.26 -22.93 10.63
C TRP A 212 3.20 -21.84 10.92
N ALA A 213 2.50 -21.36 9.90
CA ALA A 213 1.49 -20.31 10.08
C ALA A 213 0.35 -20.78 10.98
N LYS A 214 -0.07 -22.04 10.86
CA LYS A 214 -1.11 -22.62 11.69
C LYS A 214 -0.69 -22.69 13.17
N ASP A 215 0.53 -23.15 13.43
CA ASP A 215 1.09 -23.21 14.78
C ASP A 215 1.24 -21.81 15.36
N HIS A 216 1.82 -20.89 14.60
CA HIS A 216 2.02 -19.49 14.98
C HIS A 216 0.71 -18.78 15.31
N MET A 217 -0.34 -18.99 14.52
CA MET A 217 -1.67 -18.43 14.80
C MET A 217 -2.27 -18.93 16.10
N LEU A 218 -2.07 -20.22 16.40
CA LEU A 218 -2.55 -20.81 17.65
C LEU A 218 -1.76 -20.30 18.87
N GLU A 219 -0.44 -20.28 18.79
CA GLU A 219 0.45 -19.84 19.86
C GLU A 219 0.29 -18.36 20.20
N THR A 220 0.10 -17.51 19.18
CA THR A 220 -0.03 -16.06 19.34
C THR A 220 -1.47 -15.57 19.37
N ASN A 221 -2.45 -16.50 19.31
CA ASN A 221 -3.88 -16.19 19.30
C ASN A 221 -4.28 -15.20 18.19
N ILE A 222 -3.68 -15.37 16.99
CA ILE A 222 -4.05 -14.56 15.81
C ILE A 222 -5.37 -15.05 15.27
N ASN A 223 -6.43 -14.26 15.48
CA ASN A 223 -7.78 -14.51 14.98
C ASN A 223 -8.36 -13.23 14.38
N PRO A 224 -8.06 -12.90 13.12
CA PRO A 224 -8.51 -11.67 12.49
C PRO A 224 -10.04 -11.63 12.42
N LEU A 225 -10.62 -10.56 12.95
CA LEU A 225 -12.06 -10.37 12.93
C LEU A 225 -12.50 -9.83 11.56
N VAL A 226 -13.71 -10.23 11.12
CA VAL A 226 -14.30 -9.83 9.83
C VAL A 226 -15.60 -9.05 9.98
N ASN A 227 -15.94 -8.62 11.19
CA ASN A 227 -17.13 -7.79 11.42
C ASN A 227 -16.87 -6.32 11.05
N CYS A 228 -17.91 -5.58 10.70
CA CYS A 228 -17.80 -4.21 10.20
C CYS A 228 -17.10 -3.26 11.18
N ALA A 229 -17.35 -3.39 12.49
CA ALA A 229 -16.85 -2.47 13.50
C ALA A 229 -15.34 -2.59 13.79
N VAL A 230 -14.66 -3.63 13.27
CA VAL A 230 -13.20 -3.77 13.40
C VAL A 230 -12.48 -2.75 12.52
N CYS A 231 -13.01 -2.52 11.33
CA CYS A 231 -12.40 -1.62 10.33
C CYS A 231 -13.14 -0.27 10.24
N HIS A 232 -14.43 -0.22 10.56
CA HIS A 232 -15.26 0.96 10.41
C HIS A 232 -15.78 1.44 11.77
N ARG A 233 -15.52 2.70 12.10
CA ARG A 233 -15.99 3.35 13.34
C ARG A 233 -16.60 4.71 13.03
#